data_04357d56ee3e6c5cc0abfebebab37894
#
_entry.id   04357d56ee3e6c5cc0abfebebab37894
#
_cell.length_a   1.000
_cell.length_b   1.000
_cell.length_c   1.000
_cell.angle_alpha   90.00
_cell.angle_beta   90.00
_cell.angle_gamma   90.00
#
_symmetry.space_group_name_H-M   'P 1'
#
loop_
_entity.id
_entity.type
_entity.pdbx_description
1 polymer ?
#
loop_
_entity_poly.entity_id
_entity_poly.type
_entity_poly.pdbx_seq_one_letter_code
_entity_poly.pdbx_strand_id
1 'polypeptide(L)'
;MSKRKILLLLFIGAAALWGVFQLFSPSGPNAEVIYGMVHRLYARSLEDVNRIMGRHGEKSSSVFYTWEFDNKDKYFFSDNSIECVFEENKCVAVFYMEYFYGTKKADKRYQALLKGLSKKLGIPVRDNKGFIVWFRGEEKIGLIRMILPGTEKAGIGVAVNEKNFVLSNNRVDK
;
A
#
# COMPACT_ATOMS: atom_id res chain seq x y z
N MET A 1 -43.77 -14.78 15.33
CA MET A 1 -42.95 -14.06 14.32
C MET A 1 -43.11 -14.77 12.98
N SER A 2 -43.41 -14.05 11.89
CA SER A 2 -43.63 -14.70 10.59
C SER A 2 -42.33 -15.25 10.00
N LYS A 3 -42.39 -16.40 9.27
CA LYS A 3 -41.21 -17.02 8.63
C LYS A 3 -40.42 -16.03 7.77
N ARG A 4 -41.09 -15.03 7.15
CA ARG A 4 -40.46 -13.97 6.37
C ARG A 4 -39.56 -13.01 7.21
N LYS A 5 -39.99 -12.70 8.46
CA LYS A 5 -39.20 -11.85 9.37
C LYS A 5 -37.95 -12.57 9.86
N ILE A 6 -38.03 -13.88 10.08
CA ILE A 6 -36.86 -14.70 10.47
C ILE A 6 -35.86 -14.80 9.31
N LEU A 7 -36.33 -14.98 8.07
CA LEU A 7 -35.48 -15.05 6.89
C LEU A 7 -34.75 -13.71 6.63
N LEU A 8 -35.46 -12.60 6.81
CA LEU A 8 -34.87 -11.24 6.65
C LEU A 8 -33.79 -10.97 7.70
N LEU A 9 -34.01 -11.35 8.96
CA LEU A 9 -33.04 -11.22 10.03
C LEU A 9 -31.80 -12.09 9.81
N LEU A 10 -31.96 -13.30 9.27
CA LEU A 10 -30.85 -14.18 8.90
C LEU A 10 -30.04 -13.59 7.72
N PHE A 11 -30.70 -12.97 6.74
CA PHE A 11 -30.03 -12.33 5.60
C PHE A 11 -29.24 -11.08 6.02
N ILE A 12 -29.80 -10.24 6.91
CA ILE A 12 -29.13 -9.06 7.46
C ILE A 12 -27.94 -9.51 8.34
N GLY A 13 -28.12 -10.54 9.15
CA GLY A 13 -27.03 -11.11 9.96
C GLY A 13 -25.91 -11.70 9.11
N ALA A 14 -26.23 -12.42 8.04
CA ALA A 14 -25.24 -12.97 7.11
C ALA A 14 -24.49 -11.87 6.33
N ALA A 15 -25.19 -10.82 5.89
CA ALA A 15 -24.57 -9.69 5.21
C ALA A 15 -23.66 -8.88 6.15
N ALA A 16 -24.07 -8.70 7.42
CA ALA A 16 -23.23 -8.05 8.43
C ALA A 16 -22.00 -8.90 8.76
N LEU A 17 -22.13 -10.23 8.92
CA LEU A 17 -21.02 -11.16 9.11
C LEU A 17 -20.09 -11.19 7.90
N TRP A 18 -20.62 -11.15 6.68
CA TRP A 18 -19.80 -11.06 5.46
C TRP A 18 -19.01 -9.74 5.39
N GLY A 19 -19.64 -8.61 5.73
CA GLY A 19 -18.96 -7.32 5.80
C GLY A 19 -17.84 -7.32 6.85
N VAL A 20 -18.11 -7.88 8.04
CA VAL A 20 -17.10 -8.07 9.09
C VAL A 20 -16.00 -9.04 8.64
N PHE A 21 -16.32 -10.12 7.95
CA PHE A 21 -15.35 -11.09 7.43
C PHE A 21 -14.43 -10.48 6.35
N GLN A 22 -14.94 -9.56 5.52
CA GLN A 22 -14.15 -8.81 4.56
C GLN A 22 -13.20 -7.82 5.25
N LEU A 23 -13.61 -7.22 6.38
CA LEU A 23 -12.78 -6.35 7.20
C LEU A 23 -11.67 -7.12 7.95
N PHE A 24 -11.91 -8.38 8.29
CA PHE A 24 -10.99 -9.29 8.99
C PHE A 24 -10.36 -10.35 8.07
N SER A 25 -10.37 -10.12 6.76
CA SER A 25 -9.66 -11.01 5.84
C SER A 25 -8.17 -11.04 6.20
N PRO A 26 -7.58 -12.23 6.47
CA PRO A 26 -6.17 -12.36 6.85
C PRO A 26 -5.19 -11.97 5.73
N SER A 27 -5.69 -11.37 4.67
CA SER A 27 -4.94 -10.95 3.47
C SER A 27 -4.50 -9.47 3.50
N GLY A 28 -4.71 -8.74 4.60
CA GLY A 28 -4.38 -7.31 4.69
C GLY A 28 -5.33 -6.41 3.87
N PRO A 29 -5.11 -5.09 3.85
CA PRO A 29 -5.97 -4.14 3.15
C PRO A 29 -6.02 -4.45 1.64
N ASN A 30 -7.19 -4.29 1.03
CA ASN A 30 -7.33 -4.53 -0.41
C ASN A 30 -6.58 -3.47 -1.24
N ALA A 31 -6.36 -3.76 -2.53
CA ALA A 31 -5.62 -2.88 -3.45
C ALA A 31 -6.21 -1.47 -3.55
N GLU A 32 -7.53 -1.34 -3.44
CA GLU A 32 -8.21 -0.05 -3.52
C GLU A 32 -7.94 0.81 -2.29
N VAL A 33 -7.96 0.20 -1.10
CA VAL A 33 -7.62 0.88 0.17
C VAL A 33 -6.16 1.34 0.15
N ILE A 34 -5.22 0.45 -0.25
CA ILE A 34 -3.81 0.80 -0.35
C ILE A 34 -3.59 1.94 -1.34
N TYR A 35 -4.13 1.82 -2.55
CA TYR A 35 -4.02 2.87 -3.55
C TYR A 35 -4.61 4.19 -3.06
N GLY A 36 -5.80 4.17 -2.46
CA GLY A 36 -6.43 5.36 -1.89
C GLY A 36 -5.59 6.02 -0.81
N MET A 37 -4.92 5.23 0.03
CA MET A 37 -4.04 5.72 1.08
C MET A 37 -2.78 6.37 0.50
N VAL A 38 -2.02 5.70 -0.36
CA VAL A 38 -0.79 6.25 -0.96
C VAL A 38 -1.09 7.47 -1.82
N HIS A 39 -2.17 7.46 -2.59
CA HIS A 39 -2.60 8.60 -3.40
C HIS A 39 -3.02 9.80 -2.56
N ARG A 40 -3.62 9.57 -1.38
CA ARG A 40 -4.02 10.65 -0.46
C ARG A 40 -2.81 11.39 0.14
N LEU A 41 -1.68 10.72 0.29
CA LEU A 41 -0.44 11.28 0.85
C LEU A 41 0.41 11.97 -0.22
N TYR A 42 0.30 11.52 -1.47
CA TYR A 42 1.03 12.07 -2.60
C TYR A 42 0.72 13.57 -2.81
N ALA A 43 1.71 14.34 -3.18
CA ALA A 43 1.68 15.79 -3.40
C ALA A 43 1.32 16.64 -2.15
N ARG A 44 1.32 16.06 -0.94
CA ARG A 44 1.06 16.76 0.32
C ARG A 44 2.35 17.29 0.95
N SER A 45 2.21 18.29 1.83
CA SER A 45 3.30 18.72 2.70
C SER A 45 3.60 17.68 3.79
N LEU A 46 4.78 17.73 4.41
CA LEU A 46 5.13 16.85 5.52
C LEU A 46 4.15 17.01 6.70
N GLU A 47 3.72 18.25 6.99
CA GLU A 47 2.76 18.53 8.06
C GLU A 47 1.39 17.87 7.77
N ASP A 48 0.90 17.97 6.52
CA ASP A 48 -0.34 17.32 6.12
C ASP A 48 -0.24 15.81 6.20
N VAL A 49 0.90 15.22 5.77
CA VAL A 49 1.12 13.78 5.87
C VAL A 49 1.11 13.35 7.33
N ASN A 50 1.83 14.03 8.23
CA ASN A 50 1.81 13.74 9.67
C ASN A 50 0.39 13.81 10.26
N ARG A 51 -0.39 14.83 9.85
CA ARG A 51 -1.79 14.97 10.29
C ARG A 51 -2.68 13.82 9.78
N ILE A 52 -2.52 13.41 8.53
CA ILE A 52 -3.26 12.29 7.94
C ILE A 52 -2.89 10.97 8.63
N MET A 53 -1.60 10.78 8.94
CA MET A 53 -1.07 9.58 9.59
C MET A 53 -1.33 9.56 11.10
N GLY A 54 -1.76 10.70 11.70
CA GLY A 54 -2.01 10.84 13.13
C GLY A 54 -0.75 10.80 14.01
N ARG A 55 0.43 10.82 13.41
CA ARG A 55 1.74 10.81 14.09
C ARG A 55 2.85 11.35 13.19
N HIS A 56 3.96 11.74 13.80
CA HIS A 56 5.15 12.14 13.06
C HIS A 56 5.84 10.92 12.45
N GLY A 57 6.31 11.08 11.21
CA GLY A 57 7.17 10.09 10.56
C GLY A 57 8.58 10.16 11.12
N GLU A 58 9.25 9.01 11.18
CA GLU A 58 10.66 8.91 11.51
C GLU A 58 11.49 9.35 10.30
N LYS A 59 12.39 10.30 10.51
CA LYS A 59 13.27 10.81 9.44
C LYS A 59 14.45 9.85 9.27
N SER A 60 14.47 9.13 8.14
CA SER A 60 15.56 8.19 7.82
C SER A 60 16.68 8.82 6.97
N SER A 61 16.40 9.94 6.28
CA SER A 61 17.42 10.76 5.57
C SER A 61 16.92 12.19 5.39
N SER A 62 17.68 13.04 4.65
CA SER A 62 17.30 14.43 4.40
C SER A 62 15.92 14.60 3.77
N VAL A 63 15.48 13.62 2.97
CA VAL A 63 14.24 13.66 2.19
C VAL A 63 13.29 12.50 2.49
N PHE A 64 13.73 11.46 3.19
CA PHE A 64 12.94 10.27 3.48
C PHE A 64 12.33 10.32 4.87
N TYR A 65 11.05 9.99 4.96
CA TYR A 65 10.30 9.80 6.20
C TYR A 65 9.55 8.48 6.15
N THR A 66 9.58 7.75 7.27
CA THR A 66 8.97 6.42 7.41
C THR A 66 7.95 6.40 8.54
N TRP A 67 6.80 5.79 8.30
CA TRP A 67 5.78 5.45 9.29
C TRP A 67 5.67 3.92 9.32
N GLU A 68 6.21 3.32 10.37
CA GLU A 68 6.07 1.88 10.61
C GLU A 68 4.77 1.58 11.33
N PHE A 69 4.15 0.47 10.94
CA PHE A 69 2.94 -0.03 11.59
C PHE A 69 3.26 -1.38 12.22
N ASP A 70 3.12 -1.46 13.54
CA ASP A 70 3.23 -2.73 14.21
C ASP A 70 1.94 -3.54 14.04
N ASN A 71 2.00 -4.86 14.32
CA ASN A 71 0.86 -5.79 14.20
C ASN A 71 -0.35 -5.44 15.09
N LYS A 72 -0.28 -4.39 15.91
CA LYS A 72 -1.37 -3.93 16.79
C LYS A 72 -2.25 -2.89 16.13
N ASP A 73 -1.78 -2.25 15.06
CA ASP A 73 -2.60 -1.33 14.29
C ASP A 73 -3.67 -2.13 13.53
N LYS A 74 -4.96 -1.86 13.78
CA LYS A 74 -6.12 -2.58 13.25
C LYS A 74 -6.19 -2.76 11.72
N TYR A 75 -5.34 -2.07 10.99
CA TYR A 75 -5.36 -2.04 9.53
C TYR A 75 -4.22 -2.81 8.88
N PHE A 76 -3.22 -3.28 9.65
CA PHE A 76 -2.00 -3.88 9.08
C PHE A 76 -1.67 -5.19 9.80
N PHE A 77 -1.60 -6.28 9.02
CA PHE A 77 -1.41 -7.65 9.53
C PHE A 77 0.02 -8.17 9.44
N SER A 78 0.97 -7.31 9.08
CA SER A 78 2.39 -7.67 8.93
C SER A 78 3.26 -6.46 9.24
N ASP A 79 4.56 -6.65 9.26
CA ASP A 79 5.53 -5.54 9.34
C ASP A 79 5.34 -4.65 8.09
N ASN A 80 4.57 -3.59 8.22
CA ASN A 80 4.22 -2.70 7.12
C ASN A 80 4.79 -1.32 7.37
N SER A 81 5.18 -0.66 6.31
CA SER A 81 5.59 0.74 6.37
C SER A 81 4.94 1.57 5.27
N ILE A 82 4.82 2.86 5.54
CA ILE A 82 4.66 3.90 4.54
C ILE A 82 5.93 4.72 4.55
N GLU A 83 6.50 4.89 3.38
CA GLU A 83 7.68 5.71 3.17
C GLU A 83 7.32 6.84 2.21
N CYS A 84 7.69 8.07 2.57
CA CYS A 84 7.47 9.24 1.73
C CYS A 84 8.80 9.94 1.45
N VAL A 85 8.93 10.40 0.21
CA VAL A 85 10.04 11.25 -0.22
C VAL A 85 9.52 12.67 -0.39
N PHE A 86 10.20 13.63 0.22
CA PHE A 86 9.85 15.05 0.14
C PHE A 86 10.92 15.82 -0.60
N GLU A 87 10.49 16.63 -1.56
CA GLU A 87 11.29 17.65 -2.23
C GLU A 87 10.55 18.97 -2.07
N GLU A 88 11.26 20.02 -1.61
CA GLU A 88 10.69 21.36 -1.40
C GLU A 88 9.37 21.33 -0.57
N ASN A 89 9.36 20.53 0.49
CA ASN A 89 8.18 20.30 1.35
C ASN A 89 6.96 19.68 0.65
N LYS A 90 7.13 19.09 -0.53
CA LYS A 90 6.09 18.36 -1.26
C LYS A 90 6.43 16.88 -1.32
N CYS A 91 5.50 16.02 -1.00
CA CYS A 91 5.64 14.57 -1.13
C CYS A 91 5.62 14.17 -2.62
N VAL A 92 6.80 13.85 -3.18
CA VAL A 92 6.97 13.50 -4.59
C VAL A 92 6.90 12.00 -4.85
N ALA A 93 7.04 11.18 -3.82
CA ALA A 93 6.83 9.74 -3.89
C ALA A 93 6.33 9.18 -2.59
N VAL A 94 5.40 8.22 -2.67
CA VAL A 94 4.85 7.46 -1.54
C VAL A 94 4.99 5.99 -1.85
N PHE A 95 5.51 5.23 -0.91
CA PHE A 95 5.65 3.77 -0.98
C PHE A 95 4.90 3.16 0.19
N TYR A 96 3.99 2.25 -0.08
CA TYR A 96 3.43 1.32 0.90
C TYR A 96 4.13 -0.02 0.75
N MET A 97 4.68 -0.55 1.82
CA MET A 97 5.43 -1.81 1.81
C MET A 97 4.85 -2.81 2.80
N GLU A 98 4.76 -4.06 2.40
CA GLU A 98 4.42 -5.22 3.23
C GLU A 98 5.57 -6.23 3.17
N TYR A 99 5.98 -6.77 4.30
CA TYR A 99 7.07 -7.74 4.38
C TYR A 99 6.56 -9.10 4.85
N PHE A 100 6.97 -10.15 4.17
CA PHE A 100 6.53 -11.53 4.40
C PHE A 100 7.73 -12.44 4.64
N TYR A 101 7.60 -13.37 5.57
CA TYR A 101 8.49 -14.51 5.65
C TYR A 101 8.11 -15.52 4.59
N GLY A 102 9.03 -15.80 3.65
CA GLY A 102 8.85 -16.72 2.53
C GLY A 102 8.14 -16.09 1.32
N THR A 103 8.62 -16.49 0.15
CA THR A 103 8.18 -15.93 -1.15
C THR A 103 6.75 -16.28 -1.52
N LYS A 104 6.25 -17.48 -1.15
CA LYS A 104 4.93 -17.98 -1.54
C LYS A 104 3.77 -17.07 -1.07
N LYS A 105 3.85 -16.57 0.18
CA LYS A 105 2.85 -15.63 0.69
C LYS A 105 2.93 -14.29 -0.04
N ALA A 106 4.13 -13.79 -0.25
CA ALA A 106 4.39 -12.57 -1.00
C ALA A 106 3.86 -12.67 -2.43
N ASP A 107 4.10 -13.78 -3.13
CA ASP A 107 3.60 -14.00 -4.50
C ASP A 107 2.07 -14.00 -4.57
N LYS A 108 1.41 -14.69 -3.63
CA LYS A 108 -0.05 -14.69 -3.56
C LYS A 108 -0.57 -13.26 -3.33
N ARG A 109 0.07 -12.51 -2.45
CA ARG A 109 -0.30 -11.12 -2.16
C ARG A 109 -0.07 -10.22 -3.38
N TYR A 110 1.08 -10.36 -4.04
CA TYR A 110 1.39 -9.63 -5.27
C TYR A 110 0.32 -9.83 -6.35
N GLN A 111 -0.09 -11.07 -6.60
CA GLN A 111 -1.14 -11.37 -7.58
C GLN A 111 -2.50 -10.77 -7.21
N ALA A 112 -2.85 -10.78 -5.91
CA ALA A 112 -4.08 -10.16 -5.43
C ALA A 112 -4.07 -8.63 -5.64
N LEU A 113 -2.94 -7.97 -5.34
CA LEU A 113 -2.78 -6.53 -5.57
C LEU A 113 -2.77 -6.20 -7.06
N LEU A 114 -2.07 -6.97 -7.89
CA LEU A 114 -2.06 -6.81 -9.35
C LEU A 114 -3.48 -6.86 -9.92
N LYS A 115 -4.25 -7.88 -9.54
CA LYS A 115 -5.65 -8.02 -9.97
C LYS A 115 -6.51 -6.83 -9.51
N GLY A 116 -6.38 -6.42 -8.25
CA GLY A 116 -7.16 -5.32 -7.68
C GLY A 116 -6.82 -3.96 -8.31
N LEU A 117 -5.52 -3.66 -8.46
CA LEU A 117 -5.06 -2.43 -9.11
C LEU A 117 -5.45 -2.40 -10.58
N SER A 118 -5.31 -3.51 -11.32
CA SER A 118 -5.74 -3.58 -12.73
C SER A 118 -7.23 -3.36 -12.90
N LYS A 119 -8.06 -3.86 -11.96
CA LYS A 119 -9.50 -3.58 -11.98
C LYS A 119 -9.80 -2.08 -11.83
N LYS A 120 -9.01 -1.36 -11.04
CA LYS A 120 -9.22 0.07 -10.75
C LYS A 120 -8.56 1.00 -11.78
N LEU A 121 -7.34 0.65 -12.20
CA LEU A 121 -6.48 1.52 -12.99
C LEU A 121 -6.40 1.13 -14.48
N GLY A 122 -6.97 -0.02 -14.84
CA GLY A 122 -6.89 -0.55 -16.20
C GLY A 122 -5.69 -1.46 -16.43
N ILE A 123 -5.32 -1.64 -17.69
CA ILE A 123 -4.22 -2.54 -18.08
C ILE A 123 -2.88 -1.92 -17.73
N PRO A 124 -2.04 -2.63 -16.96
CA PRO A 124 -0.69 -2.15 -16.65
C PRO A 124 0.25 -2.33 -17.84
N VAL A 125 1.35 -1.59 -17.80
CA VAL A 125 2.49 -1.80 -18.69
C VAL A 125 3.72 -2.22 -17.89
N ARG A 126 4.73 -2.77 -18.56
CA ARG A 126 6.06 -2.94 -17.96
C ARG A 126 6.90 -1.72 -18.31
N ASP A 127 7.54 -1.12 -17.30
CA ASP A 127 8.51 -0.07 -17.57
C ASP A 127 9.83 -0.66 -18.09
N ASN A 128 10.78 0.20 -18.45
CA ASN A 128 12.09 -0.18 -18.97
C ASN A 128 12.95 -0.99 -17.98
N LYS A 129 12.60 -1.00 -16.69
CA LYS A 129 13.23 -1.82 -15.64
C LYS A 129 12.44 -3.10 -15.35
N GLY A 130 11.35 -3.36 -16.08
CA GLY A 130 10.51 -4.54 -15.93
C GLY A 130 9.47 -4.47 -14.80
N PHE A 131 9.33 -3.34 -14.11
CA PHE A 131 8.30 -3.16 -13.10
C PHE A 131 6.90 -3.02 -13.73
N ILE A 132 5.90 -3.54 -13.04
CA ILE A 132 4.51 -3.37 -13.41
C ILE A 132 4.07 -1.97 -12.99
N VAL A 133 3.60 -1.17 -13.95
CA VAL A 133 3.21 0.22 -13.71
C VAL A 133 1.93 0.61 -14.45
N TRP A 134 1.23 1.58 -13.88
CA TRP A 134 0.10 2.30 -14.49
C TRP A 134 0.45 3.77 -14.54
N PHE A 135 0.01 4.45 -15.58
CA PHE A 135 0.14 5.90 -15.72
C PHE A 135 -1.22 6.57 -15.62
N ARG A 136 -1.32 7.62 -14.83
CA ARG A 136 -2.53 8.43 -14.68
C ARG A 136 -2.16 9.91 -14.71
N GLY A 137 -2.22 10.52 -15.88
CA GLY A 137 -1.67 11.85 -16.09
C GLY A 137 -0.16 11.86 -15.84
N GLU A 138 0.28 12.70 -14.92
CA GLU A 138 1.67 12.80 -14.50
C GLU A 138 2.06 11.82 -13.38
N GLU A 139 1.12 11.01 -12.90
CA GLU A 139 1.38 10.01 -11.86
C GLU A 139 1.81 8.69 -12.47
N LYS A 140 2.81 8.07 -11.87
CA LYS A 140 3.23 6.69 -12.10
C LYS A 140 2.88 5.87 -10.85
N ILE A 141 2.02 4.89 -11.01
CA ILE A 141 1.67 3.93 -9.95
C ILE A 141 2.44 2.63 -10.23
N GLY A 142 3.25 2.21 -9.29
CA GLY A 142 4.08 1.01 -9.39
C GLY A 142 3.61 -0.10 -8.46
N LEU A 143 3.64 -1.35 -8.92
CA LEU A 143 3.55 -2.54 -8.08
C LEU A 143 4.94 -3.17 -7.99
N ILE A 144 5.47 -3.22 -6.78
CA ILE A 144 6.84 -3.62 -6.48
C ILE A 144 6.85 -5.02 -5.85
N ARG A 145 7.78 -5.85 -6.27
CA ARG A 145 8.13 -7.11 -5.61
C ARG A 145 9.64 -7.15 -5.47
N MET A 146 10.11 -7.41 -4.26
CA MET A 146 11.53 -7.53 -3.98
C MET A 146 11.81 -8.73 -3.08
N ILE A 147 13.01 -9.26 -3.17
CA ILE A 147 13.58 -10.22 -2.21
C ILE A 147 14.65 -9.47 -1.45
N LEU A 148 14.57 -9.47 -0.12
CA LEU A 148 15.54 -8.78 0.71
C LEU A 148 16.83 -9.61 0.78
N PRO A 149 17.98 -9.07 0.32
CA PRO A 149 19.24 -9.81 0.30
C PRO A 149 19.63 -10.31 1.69
N GLY A 150 20.12 -11.55 1.77
CA GLY A 150 20.57 -12.15 3.03
C GLY A 150 19.47 -12.50 4.03
N THR A 151 18.19 -12.46 3.60
CA THR A 151 17.05 -12.81 4.46
C THR A 151 16.08 -13.75 3.72
N GLU A 152 15.21 -14.42 4.48
CA GLU A 152 14.06 -15.15 3.93
C GLU A 152 12.83 -14.24 3.70
N LYS A 153 12.99 -12.92 3.85
CA LYS A 153 11.89 -11.96 3.69
C LYS A 153 11.73 -11.54 2.24
N ALA A 154 10.48 -11.43 1.82
CA ALA A 154 10.09 -10.82 0.55
C ALA A 154 9.20 -9.60 0.83
N GLY A 155 9.46 -8.50 0.12
CA GLY A 155 8.69 -7.27 0.18
C GLY A 155 7.74 -7.14 -1.01
N ILE A 156 6.53 -6.67 -0.75
CA ILE A 156 5.54 -6.27 -1.76
C ILE A 156 5.17 -4.82 -1.48
N GLY A 157 5.15 -4.00 -2.52
CA GLY A 157 4.81 -2.59 -2.36
C GLY A 157 3.94 -2.04 -3.47
N VAL A 158 3.23 -0.97 -3.11
CA VAL A 158 2.52 -0.09 -4.05
C VAL A 158 3.12 1.30 -3.91
N ALA A 159 3.57 1.87 -5.03
CA ALA A 159 4.14 3.21 -5.06
C ALA A 159 3.28 4.16 -5.89
N VAL A 160 3.22 5.41 -5.48
CA VAL A 160 2.73 6.53 -6.31
C VAL A 160 3.83 7.58 -6.33
N ASN A 161 4.26 7.97 -7.53
CA ASN A 161 5.29 8.99 -7.71
C ASN A 161 5.06 9.79 -8.99
N GLU A 162 5.80 10.86 -9.18
CA GLU A 162 5.82 11.59 -10.44
C GLU A 162 6.35 10.70 -11.57
N LYS A 163 5.83 10.90 -12.79
CA LYS A 163 6.16 10.09 -13.97
C LYS A 163 7.67 9.97 -14.22
N ASN A 164 8.40 11.05 -14.00
CA ASN A 164 9.84 11.14 -14.22
C ASN A 164 10.67 10.94 -12.95
N PHE A 165 10.03 10.61 -11.82
CA PHE A 165 10.74 10.38 -10.56
C PHE A 165 11.69 9.18 -10.69
N VAL A 166 12.95 9.40 -10.41
CA VAL A 166 14.00 8.38 -10.36
C VAL A 166 14.59 8.39 -8.96
N LEU A 167 14.41 7.29 -8.22
CA LEU A 167 15.19 7.05 -7.01
C LEU A 167 16.67 6.99 -7.42
N SER A 168 17.41 8.06 -7.19
CA SER A 168 18.86 8.02 -7.36
C SER A 168 19.44 7.22 -6.19
N ASN A 169 20.03 6.05 -6.47
CA ASN A 169 20.73 5.22 -5.48
C ASN A 169 21.99 5.91 -4.88
N ASN A 170 22.27 7.15 -5.21
CA ASN A 170 23.52 7.84 -4.90
C ASN A 170 23.43 8.84 -3.74
N ARG A 171 22.37 8.82 -2.94
CA ARG A 171 22.31 9.65 -1.72
C ARG A 171 22.34 8.82 -0.45
N VAL A 172 23.32 7.94 -0.32
CA VAL A 172 23.86 7.58 0.99
C VAL A 172 24.90 8.65 1.28
N ASP A 173 24.45 9.76 1.85
CA ASP A 173 25.36 10.77 2.39
C ASP A 173 26.17 10.12 3.52
N LYS A 174 27.50 10.25 3.37
CA LYS A 174 28.51 9.82 4.33
C LYS A 174 28.38 10.57 5.64
#